data_21c4ab2ef289c8e32c2cde6bb7ea502f
#
_entry.id   21c4ab2ef289c8e32c2cde6bb7ea502f
#
_cell.length_a   1.000
_cell.length_b   1.000
_cell.length_c   1.000
_cell.angle_alpha   90.00
_cell.angle_beta   90.00
_cell.angle_gamma   90.00
#
_symmetry.space_group_name_H-M   'P 1'
#
loop_
_entity.id
_entity.type
_entity.pdbx_description
1 polymer ?
#
loop_
_entity_poly.entity_id
_entity_poly.type
_entity_poly.pdbx_seq_one_letter_code
_entity_poly.pdbx_strand_id
1 'polypeptide(L)'
;MCQSLVNKYNVAGPRYTSYPTVPYWNIETFSLQQWTASLRKSFNESNATEGLSLYLHLPFCESLCTFCGCHKRITKRHEVESPYTKALLKEWDLYRAMLGGKPKIKELHLGGGTPTFFSPENLNFLLSELFKVSELAEDYEFSFEGHPNNTTEAHLQTLYDLGFRRVSFGVQDYNIKVQQAIHRIQPFENVKRVTELARAIGYTSVGHDIIFGLPFQTEEDVVNTIGKTKELMPDRIAFYSYAHVPWIKGNGQRGYKDEDLPSGDSKRHQYETGKQLLEEAGYIEIGMDHFALKKDALYKAMQNNTLHRNFMGYTASKTQAMIGLGVSSISDSWYGFAQNVKSIEEYYHLVDNGIIPVYRGHILNTEDLIIRQHILNLMCNFETSWLNDDLTFDELPEVLIKLKEFEKDGLLEFGSKQVLVTEKGKPFIRNICMAFDLLLQRKKPDTQLFSMTI
;
A
#
# COMPACT_ATOMS: atom_id res chain seq x y z
N MET A 1 -24.09 7.13 10.25
CA MET A 1 -24.43 6.56 8.92
C MET A 1 -25.67 5.68 9.03
N CYS A 2 -26.51 5.56 7.99
CA CYS A 2 -27.71 4.73 8.05
C CYS A 2 -27.33 3.25 8.05
N GLN A 3 -27.73 2.49 9.08
CA GLN A 3 -27.50 1.05 9.27
C GLN A 3 -27.84 0.21 8.01
N SER A 4 -28.89 0.58 7.29
CA SER A 4 -29.33 -0.11 6.07
C SER A 4 -28.27 -0.07 4.95
N LEU A 5 -27.49 1.01 4.82
CA LEU A 5 -26.44 1.14 3.80
C LEU A 5 -25.21 0.30 4.14
N VAL A 6 -24.82 0.26 5.42
CA VAL A 6 -23.71 -0.60 5.86
C VAL A 6 -24.04 -2.05 5.52
N ASN A 7 -25.23 -2.53 5.87
CA ASN A 7 -25.65 -3.90 5.56
C ASN A 7 -25.74 -4.17 4.05
N LYS A 8 -26.21 -3.19 3.26
CA LYS A 8 -26.32 -3.33 1.79
C LYS A 8 -24.96 -3.45 1.12
N TYR A 9 -23.97 -2.69 1.56
CA TYR A 9 -22.68 -2.53 0.89
C TYR A 9 -21.52 -3.27 1.57
N ASN A 10 -21.72 -3.94 2.71
CA ASN A 10 -20.69 -4.77 3.34
C ASN A 10 -20.53 -6.10 2.61
N VAL A 11 -19.79 -6.08 1.52
CA VAL A 11 -19.52 -7.21 0.64
C VAL A 11 -18.01 -7.42 0.50
N ALA A 12 -17.59 -8.63 0.08
CA ALA A 12 -16.18 -8.86 -0.25
C ALA A 12 -15.78 -8.04 -1.48
N GLY A 13 -14.70 -7.25 -1.37
CA GLY A 13 -14.27 -6.39 -2.47
C GLY A 13 -12.82 -5.97 -2.40
N PRO A 14 -12.21 -5.65 -3.56
CA PRO A 14 -10.80 -5.25 -3.67
C PRO A 14 -10.51 -3.93 -2.93
N ARG A 15 -9.23 -3.73 -2.56
CA ARG A 15 -8.74 -2.44 -2.06
C ARG A 15 -8.22 -1.50 -3.17
N TYR A 16 -8.25 -1.95 -4.41
CA TYR A 16 -7.85 -1.20 -5.62
C TYR A 16 -6.49 -0.50 -5.50
N THR A 17 -5.47 -1.27 -5.16
CA THR A 17 -4.06 -0.86 -5.33
C THR A 17 -3.56 -1.17 -6.75
N SER A 18 -4.36 -1.84 -7.55
CA SER A 18 -4.18 -2.13 -8.96
C SER A 18 -5.52 -2.41 -9.63
N TYR A 19 -5.59 -2.24 -10.94
CA TYR A 19 -6.61 -2.84 -11.79
C TYR A 19 -5.93 -3.38 -13.06
N PRO A 20 -6.12 -4.64 -13.41
CA PRO A 20 -6.79 -5.71 -12.64
C PRO A 20 -6.14 -6.00 -11.30
N THR A 21 -6.94 -6.52 -10.36
CA THR A 21 -6.44 -6.86 -9.02
C THR A 21 -5.66 -8.18 -9.02
N VAL A 22 -4.72 -8.33 -8.09
CA VAL A 22 -3.76 -9.45 -8.01
C VAL A 22 -4.36 -10.86 -8.17
N PRO A 23 -5.55 -11.20 -7.62
CA PRO A 23 -6.16 -12.52 -7.82
C PRO A 23 -6.49 -12.87 -9.27
N TYR A 24 -6.62 -11.86 -10.14
CA TYR A 24 -6.91 -12.04 -11.57
C TYR A 24 -5.66 -12.09 -12.46
N TRP A 25 -4.47 -11.90 -11.89
CA TRP A 25 -3.22 -12.02 -12.64
C TRP A 25 -2.92 -13.47 -12.97
N ASN A 26 -2.43 -13.69 -14.18
CA ASN A 26 -2.24 -15.02 -14.72
C ASN A 26 -0.79 -15.49 -14.53
N ILE A 27 -0.62 -16.81 -14.35
CA ILE A 27 0.67 -17.50 -14.35
C ILE A 27 0.90 -18.13 -15.72
N GLU A 28 -0.10 -18.77 -16.28
CA GLU A 28 0.01 -19.60 -17.48
C GLU A 28 0.18 -18.77 -18.76
N THR A 29 -0.50 -17.64 -18.87
CA THR A 29 -0.43 -16.75 -20.05
C THR A 29 0.52 -15.58 -19.87
N PHE A 30 1.10 -15.39 -18.67
CA PHE A 30 2.05 -14.33 -18.41
C PHE A 30 3.40 -14.63 -19.08
N SER A 31 3.93 -13.64 -19.79
CA SER A 31 5.22 -13.72 -20.47
C SER A 31 6.20 -12.69 -19.93
N LEU A 32 7.37 -13.15 -19.46
CA LEU A 32 8.45 -12.26 -19.04
C LEU A 32 8.86 -11.30 -20.17
N GLN A 33 8.83 -11.77 -21.43
CA GLN A 33 9.15 -10.93 -22.59
C GLN A 33 8.13 -9.77 -22.74
N GLN A 34 6.84 -10.04 -22.60
CA GLN A 34 5.80 -9.01 -22.68
C GLN A 34 5.91 -8.03 -21.51
N TRP A 35 6.18 -8.53 -20.30
CA TRP A 35 6.43 -7.70 -19.13
C TRP A 35 7.62 -6.76 -19.33
N THR A 36 8.77 -7.29 -19.73
CA THR A 36 9.97 -6.48 -19.96
C THR A 36 9.78 -5.45 -21.08
N ALA A 37 9.02 -5.80 -22.12
CA ALA A 37 8.66 -4.85 -23.18
C ALA A 37 7.76 -3.72 -22.65
N SER A 38 6.75 -4.03 -21.83
CA SER A 38 5.85 -3.04 -21.22
C SER A 38 6.60 -2.10 -20.26
N LEU A 39 7.49 -2.64 -19.43
CA LEU A 39 8.31 -1.86 -18.52
C LEU A 39 9.29 -0.95 -19.26
N ARG A 40 9.95 -1.46 -20.30
CA ARG A 40 10.84 -0.65 -21.16
C ARG A 40 10.08 0.47 -21.86
N LYS A 41 8.83 0.23 -22.29
CA LYS A 41 7.97 1.25 -22.88
C LYS A 41 7.72 2.38 -21.89
N SER A 42 7.21 2.08 -20.67
CA SER A 42 6.99 3.09 -19.62
C SER A 42 8.27 3.83 -19.26
N PHE A 43 9.39 3.11 -19.13
CA PHE A 43 10.68 3.71 -18.84
C PHE A 43 11.10 4.73 -19.90
N ASN A 44 11.01 4.38 -21.18
CA ASN A 44 11.38 5.28 -22.26
C ASN A 44 10.47 6.51 -22.36
N GLU A 45 9.19 6.36 -22.01
CA GLU A 45 8.22 7.45 -22.03
C GLU A 45 8.39 8.42 -20.85
N SER A 46 8.80 7.94 -19.67
CA SER A 46 8.69 8.72 -18.43
C SER A 46 9.99 8.95 -17.66
N ASN A 47 11.04 8.12 -17.84
CA ASN A 47 12.24 8.20 -17.01
C ASN A 47 12.93 9.56 -17.02
N ALA A 48 12.96 10.25 -18.18
CA ALA A 48 13.63 11.56 -18.30
C ALA A 48 12.89 12.66 -17.53
N THR A 49 11.57 12.61 -17.50
CA THR A 49 10.67 13.63 -16.92
C THR A 49 10.23 13.30 -15.51
N GLU A 50 9.55 12.16 -15.35
CA GLU A 50 8.94 11.74 -14.09
C GLU A 50 9.90 10.92 -13.21
N GLY A 51 10.86 10.20 -13.82
CA GLY A 51 11.67 9.19 -13.15
C GLY A 51 10.87 7.90 -12.92
N LEU A 52 11.34 7.06 -11.99
CA LEU A 52 10.69 5.82 -11.59
C LEU A 52 10.62 5.68 -10.07
N SER A 53 9.69 4.85 -9.62
CA SER A 53 9.59 4.43 -8.22
C SER A 53 10.29 3.08 -8.02
N LEU A 54 10.97 2.92 -6.88
CA LEU A 54 11.52 1.65 -6.43
C LEU A 54 10.83 1.23 -5.13
N TYR A 55 10.43 -0.04 -5.08
CA TYR A 55 10.00 -0.71 -3.87
C TYR A 55 10.97 -1.84 -3.54
N LEU A 56 11.60 -1.80 -2.38
CA LEU A 56 12.48 -2.87 -1.91
C LEU A 56 11.75 -3.68 -0.85
N HIS A 57 11.45 -4.93 -1.15
CA HIS A 57 10.83 -5.85 -0.22
C HIS A 57 11.87 -6.51 0.68
N LEU A 58 11.88 -6.15 1.96
CA LEU A 58 12.79 -6.67 2.98
C LEU A 58 12.01 -7.65 3.87
N PRO A 59 12.04 -8.98 3.58
CA PRO A 59 11.02 -9.92 4.07
C PRO A 59 11.20 -10.39 5.51
N PHE A 60 12.30 -10.07 6.18
CA PHE A 60 12.62 -10.65 7.47
C PHE A 60 11.95 -9.94 8.64
N CYS A 61 11.44 -10.73 9.60
CA CYS A 61 10.91 -10.28 10.87
C CYS A 61 11.40 -11.22 11.99
N GLU A 62 11.62 -10.69 13.19
CA GLU A 62 12.02 -11.51 14.35
C GLU A 62 10.85 -12.30 14.95
N SER A 63 9.61 -11.82 14.78
CA SER A 63 8.41 -12.43 15.33
C SER A 63 7.24 -12.37 14.36
N LEU A 64 6.31 -13.30 14.53
CA LEU A 64 5.08 -13.37 13.74
C LEU A 64 3.96 -12.58 14.41
N CYS A 65 3.54 -11.48 13.82
CA CYS A 65 2.31 -10.79 14.19
C CYS A 65 1.11 -11.52 13.57
N THR A 66 0.10 -11.88 14.37
CA THR A 66 -1.03 -12.71 13.90
C THR A 66 -2.05 -11.97 13.05
N PHE A 67 -1.99 -10.64 12.97
CA PHE A 67 -2.82 -9.84 12.07
C PHE A 67 -2.23 -9.65 10.67
N CYS A 68 -0.92 -9.89 10.52
CA CYS A 68 -0.15 -9.44 9.37
C CYS A 68 -0.34 -10.32 8.13
N GLY A 69 -0.80 -9.71 7.02
CA GLY A 69 -0.94 -10.33 5.70
C GLY A 69 0.29 -10.20 4.79
N CYS A 70 1.34 -9.48 5.19
CA CYS A 70 2.53 -9.29 4.37
C CYS A 70 3.28 -10.60 4.14
N HIS A 71 3.94 -10.70 2.98
CA HIS A 71 4.88 -11.79 2.72
C HIS A 71 6.14 -11.60 3.59
N LYS A 72 6.45 -12.58 4.44
CA LYS A 72 7.53 -12.47 5.43
C LYS A 72 8.19 -13.81 5.73
N ARG A 73 9.44 -13.75 6.18
CA ARG A 73 10.20 -14.87 6.73
C ARG A 73 10.57 -14.56 8.18
N ILE A 74 10.11 -15.39 9.10
CA ILE A 74 10.44 -15.22 10.51
C ILE A 74 11.81 -15.83 10.80
N THR A 75 12.72 -15.02 11.33
CA THR A 75 14.06 -15.43 11.73
C THR A 75 14.67 -14.45 12.73
N LYS A 76 15.56 -14.92 13.59
CA LYS A 76 16.41 -14.09 14.45
C LYS A 76 17.87 -14.12 14.01
N ARG A 77 18.13 -14.76 12.86
CA ARG A 77 19.48 -14.91 12.32
C ARG A 77 19.79 -13.77 11.36
N HIS A 78 20.68 -12.87 11.75
CA HIS A 78 21.07 -11.71 10.94
C HIS A 78 22.03 -12.06 9.79
N GLU A 79 22.60 -13.29 9.77
CA GLU A 79 23.41 -13.76 8.65
C GLU A 79 22.64 -13.80 7.32
N VAL A 80 21.30 -13.78 7.35
CA VAL A 80 20.46 -13.73 6.15
C VAL A 80 20.50 -12.39 5.42
N GLU A 81 20.91 -11.31 6.08
CA GLU A 81 20.88 -9.94 5.53
C GLU A 81 21.82 -9.79 4.33
N SER A 82 23.12 -10.11 4.51
CA SER A 82 24.14 -9.90 3.48
C SER A 82 23.88 -10.70 2.19
N PRO A 83 23.50 -11.99 2.21
CA PRO A 83 23.09 -12.68 0.99
C PRO A 83 21.90 -12.02 0.31
N TYR A 84 20.92 -11.57 1.09
CA TYR A 84 19.71 -10.98 0.53
C TYR A 84 19.96 -9.60 -0.10
N THR A 85 20.75 -8.73 0.55
CA THR A 85 21.13 -7.43 -0.02
C THR A 85 21.90 -7.59 -1.33
N LYS A 86 22.81 -8.57 -1.41
CA LYS A 86 23.53 -8.89 -2.65
C LYS A 86 22.61 -9.39 -3.76
N ALA A 87 21.60 -10.19 -3.43
CA ALA A 87 20.63 -10.66 -4.39
C ALA A 87 19.75 -9.51 -4.94
N LEU A 88 19.34 -8.56 -4.06
CA LEU A 88 18.62 -7.36 -4.50
C LEU A 88 19.45 -6.52 -5.48
N LEU A 89 20.74 -6.35 -5.23
CA LEU A 89 21.64 -5.61 -6.14
C LEU A 89 21.79 -6.33 -7.48
N LYS A 90 21.93 -7.66 -7.47
CA LYS A 90 21.95 -8.45 -8.73
C LYS A 90 20.63 -8.32 -9.51
N GLU A 91 19.50 -8.39 -8.84
CA GLU A 91 18.18 -8.17 -9.47
C GLU A 91 18.09 -6.77 -10.08
N TRP A 92 18.57 -5.74 -9.35
CA TRP A 92 18.62 -4.38 -9.87
C TRP A 92 19.50 -4.27 -11.13
N ASP A 93 20.65 -4.95 -11.16
CA ASP A 93 21.52 -4.98 -12.34
C ASP A 93 20.84 -5.65 -13.55
N LEU A 94 20.03 -6.70 -13.33
CA LEU A 94 19.23 -7.32 -14.39
C LEU A 94 18.21 -6.34 -14.97
N TYR A 95 17.49 -5.61 -14.13
CA TYR A 95 16.55 -4.59 -14.59
C TYR A 95 17.27 -3.47 -15.34
N ARG A 96 18.39 -2.97 -14.84
CA ARG A 96 19.17 -1.91 -15.50
C ARG A 96 19.67 -2.34 -16.89
N ALA A 97 20.21 -3.53 -16.99
CA ALA A 97 20.65 -4.10 -18.26
C ALA A 97 19.48 -4.21 -19.25
N MET A 98 18.30 -4.60 -18.78
CA MET A 98 17.10 -4.71 -19.58
C MET A 98 16.58 -3.34 -20.02
N LEU A 99 16.60 -2.32 -19.15
CA LEU A 99 16.09 -0.97 -19.45
C LEU A 99 16.95 -0.24 -20.50
N GLY A 100 18.26 -0.48 -20.54
CA GLY A 100 19.17 0.09 -21.51
C GLY A 100 19.48 1.58 -21.33
N GLY A 101 19.10 2.18 -20.21
CA GLY A 101 19.36 3.56 -19.85
C GLY A 101 19.64 3.71 -18.35
N LYS A 102 20.12 4.87 -17.92
CA LYS A 102 20.36 5.16 -16.50
C LYS A 102 19.03 5.47 -15.81
N PRO A 103 18.60 4.68 -14.80
CA PRO A 103 17.36 4.94 -14.10
C PRO A 103 17.44 6.20 -13.24
N LYS A 104 16.41 7.05 -13.31
CA LYS A 104 16.23 8.22 -12.47
C LYS A 104 15.23 7.90 -11.37
N ILE A 105 15.72 7.78 -10.13
CA ILE A 105 14.87 7.41 -8.99
C ILE A 105 14.16 8.66 -8.47
N LYS A 106 12.83 8.63 -8.53
CA LYS A 106 11.94 9.65 -8.00
C LYS A 106 11.43 9.29 -6.61
N GLU A 107 11.10 8.04 -6.42
CA GLU A 107 10.56 7.52 -5.17
C GLU A 107 11.25 6.22 -4.81
N LEU A 108 11.57 6.04 -3.52
CA LEU A 108 12.09 4.78 -3.01
C LEU A 108 11.42 4.45 -1.69
N HIS A 109 10.90 3.22 -1.60
CA HIS A 109 10.26 2.73 -0.38
C HIS A 109 10.84 1.40 0.06
N LEU A 110 11.23 1.31 1.34
CA LEU A 110 11.60 0.06 1.99
C LEU A 110 10.41 -0.45 2.80
N GLY A 111 9.93 -1.64 2.47
CA GLY A 111 8.79 -2.24 3.14
C GLY A 111 8.87 -3.76 3.21
N GLY A 112 7.75 -4.41 3.55
CA GLY A 112 7.60 -5.86 3.48
C GLY A 112 7.46 -6.56 4.82
N GLY A 113 8.54 -7.10 5.37
CA GLY A 113 8.59 -7.67 6.72
C GLY A 113 8.85 -6.57 7.75
N THR A 114 10.13 -6.32 8.01
CA THR A 114 10.59 -5.23 8.88
C THR A 114 11.91 -4.69 8.31
N PRO A 115 11.91 -3.55 7.61
CA PRO A 115 13.14 -2.96 7.09
C PRO A 115 14.22 -2.75 8.15
N THR A 116 13.83 -2.35 9.36
CA THR A 116 14.74 -2.17 10.50
C THR A 116 15.13 -3.49 11.21
N PHE A 117 14.87 -4.64 10.61
CA PHE A 117 15.53 -5.90 10.90
C PHE A 117 16.97 -5.90 10.37
N PHE A 118 17.18 -5.28 9.21
CA PHE A 118 18.49 -5.17 8.58
C PHE A 118 19.33 -4.14 9.36
N SER A 119 20.59 -4.47 9.62
CA SER A 119 21.48 -3.56 10.31
C SER A 119 21.71 -2.26 9.53
N PRO A 120 22.01 -1.13 10.21
CA PRO A 120 22.34 0.13 9.54
C PRO A 120 23.44 -0.02 8.48
N GLU A 121 24.44 -0.87 8.72
CA GLU A 121 25.54 -1.14 7.80
C GLU A 121 25.08 -1.84 6.53
N ASN A 122 24.21 -2.85 6.65
CA ASN A 122 23.65 -3.57 5.50
C ASN A 122 22.69 -2.69 4.69
N LEU A 123 21.90 -1.82 5.34
CA LEU A 123 21.07 -0.84 4.67
C LEU A 123 21.92 0.20 3.93
N ASN A 124 22.97 0.72 4.57
CA ASN A 124 23.91 1.65 3.95
C ASN A 124 24.59 1.03 2.72
N PHE A 125 25.09 -0.20 2.85
CA PHE A 125 25.69 -0.92 1.74
C PHE A 125 24.72 -1.06 0.56
N LEU A 126 23.53 -1.61 0.80
CA LEU A 126 22.52 -1.83 -0.24
C LEU A 126 22.17 -0.54 -0.99
N LEU A 127 21.85 0.51 -0.26
CA LEU A 127 21.37 1.76 -0.83
C LEU A 127 22.50 2.55 -1.51
N SER A 128 23.69 2.57 -0.93
CA SER A 128 24.85 3.22 -1.56
C SER A 128 25.23 2.57 -2.88
N GLU A 129 25.24 1.23 -2.96
CA GLU A 129 25.52 0.55 -4.23
C GLU A 129 24.43 0.79 -5.27
N LEU A 130 23.15 0.82 -4.85
CA LEU A 130 22.02 1.12 -5.73
C LEU A 130 22.11 2.56 -6.29
N PHE A 131 22.47 3.54 -5.46
CA PHE A 131 22.57 4.95 -5.86
C PHE A 131 23.77 5.22 -6.79
N LYS A 132 24.89 4.51 -6.62
CA LYS A 132 26.06 4.66 -7.53
C LYS A 132 25.72 4.44 -9.00
N VAL A 133 24.73 3.58 -9.28
CA VAL A 133 24.35 3.15 -10.63
C VAL A 133 23.04 3.78 -11.13
N SER A 134 22.49 4.72 -10.38
CA SER A 134 21.22 5.41 -10.67
C SER A 134 21.43 6.93 -10.66
N GLU A 135 20.46 7.68 -11.16
CA GLU A 135 20.30 9.11 -10.92
C GLU A 135 19.21 9.33 -9.87
N LEU A 136 19.31 10.39 -9.09
CA LEU A 136 18.24 10.82 -8.21
C LEU A 136 17.51 12.01 -8.85
N ALA A 137 16.17 12.01 -8.81
CA ALA A 137 15.40 13.19 -9.20
C ALA A 137 15.67 14.33 -8.21
N GLU A 138 15.57 15.57 -8.62
CA GLU A 138 15.82 16.72 -7.72
C GLU A 138 14.84 16.75 -6.55
N ASP A 139 13.59 16.35 -6.78
CA ASP A 139 12.49 16.31 -5.82
C ASP A 139 12.12 14.87 -5.42
N TYR A 140 13.13 14.03 -5.21
CA TYR A 140 12.93 12.64 -4.79
C TYR A 140 12.29 12.53 -3.40
N GLU A 141 11.53 11.45 -3.17
CA GLU A 141 10.93 11.11 -1.88
C GLU A 141 11.32 9.67 -1.48
N PHE A 142 12.10 9.55 -0.40
CA PHE A 142 12.49 8.24 0.15
C PHE A 142 11.83 8.00 1.50
N SER A 143 11.31 6.78 1.67
CA SER A 143 10.54 6.39 2.84
C SER A 143 10.77 4.94 3.23
N PHE A 144 10.49 4.61 4.49
CA PHE A 144 10.58 3.23 4.97
C PHE A 144 9.57 2.95 6.09
N GLU A 145 9.30 1.66 6.28
CA GLU A 145 8.51 1.14 7.39
C GLU A 145 9.44 0.77 8.55
N GLY A 146 9.14 1.23 9.75
CA GLY A 146 9.90 0.94 10.97
C GLY A 146 9.07 0.18 12.00
N HIS A 147 9.71 -0.77 12.69
CA HIS A 147 9.13 -1.40 13.88
C HIS A 147 9.65 -0.67 15.12
N PRO A 148 8.80 -0.05 15.95
CA PRO A 148 9.25 0.78 17.09
C PRO A 148 10.20 0.07 18.07
N ASN A 149 10.04 -1.24 18.28
CA ASN A 149 10.91 -2.00 19.18
C ASN A 149 12.32 -2.25 18.59
N ASN A 150 12.45 -2.35 17.26
CA ASN A 150 13.69 -2.74 16.57
C ASN A 150 14.39 -1.53 15.92
N THR A 151 13.71 -0.40 15.77
CA THR A 151 14.29 0.80 15.17
C THR A 151 15.19 1.50 16.20
N THR A 152 16.47 1.65 15.87
CA THR A 152 17.46 2.37 16.66
C THR A 152 17.75 3.76 16.08
N GLU A 153 18.41 4.61 16.85
CA GLU A 153 18.90 5.91 16.37
C GLU A 153 19.85 5.74 15.17
N ALA A 154 20.72 4.72 15.19
CA ALA A 154 21.63 4.42 14.10
C ALA A 154 20.88 4.09 12.79
N HIS A 155 19.76 3.33 12.84
CA HIS A 155 18.92 3.10 11.67
C HIS A 155 18.37 4.42 11.09
N LEU A 156 17.81 5.26 11.96
CA LEU A 156 17.23 6.54 11.55
C LEU A 156 18.30 7.46 10.98
N GLN A 157 19.47 7.59 11.64
CA GLN A 157 20.55 8.44 11.16
C GLN A 157 21.09 7.97 9.81
N THR A 158 21.39 6.67 9.69
CA THR A 158 21.91 6.09 8.44
C THR A 158 20.95 6.34 7.25
N LEU A 159 19.66 6.08 7.44
CA LEU A 159 18.68 6.30 6.39
C LEU A 159 18.49 7.79 6.11
N TYR A 160 18.54 8.65 7.12
CA TYR A 160 18.49 10.11 6.93
C TYR A 160 19.65 10.62 6.09
N ASP A 161 20.87 10.16 6.37
CA ASP A 161 22.09 10.53 5.62
C ASP A 161 22.03 10.06 4.16
N LEU A 162 21.30 8.96 3.90
CA LEU A 162 21.02 8.44 2.57
C LEU A 162 19.84 9.12 1.87
N GLY A 163 19.28 10.19 2.45
CA GLY A 163 18.22 10.98 1.83
C GLY A 163 16.79 10.63 2.24
N PHE A 164 16.57 9.66 3.13
CA PHE A 164 15.23 9.37 3.61
C PHE A 164 14.71 10.50 4.50
N ARG A 165 13.48 10.93 4.24
CA ARG A 165 12.83 12.03 4.97
C ARG A 165 11.48 11.64 5.54
N ARG A 166 10.99 10.45 5.20
CA ARG A 166 9.71 9.92 5.67
C ARG A 166 9.89 8.52 6.28
N VAL A 167 9.26 8.30 7.41
CA VAL A 167 9.18 6.98 8.08
C VAL A 167 7.75 6.73 8.55
N SER A 168 7.27 5.47 8.45
CA SER A 168 6.04 5.03 9.10
C SER A 168 6.34 4.00 10.17
N PHE A 169 5.76 4.18 11.36
CA PHE A 169 5.88 3.24 12.47
C PHE A 169 4.58 2.48 12.67
N GLY A 170 4.66 1.14 12.59
CA GLY A 170 3.52 0.28 12.89
C GLY A 170 3.18 0.32 14.38
N VAL A 171 2.19 1.09 14.78
CA VAL A 171 1.67 1.23 16.16
C VAL A 171 0.64 0.15 16.45
N GLN A 172 -0.31 -0.04 15.56
CA GLN A 172 -1.44 -0.96 15.58
C GLN A 172 -2.47 -0.61 16.67
N ASP A 173 -2.17 -0.87 17.94
CA ASP A 173 -3.02 -0.59 19.11
C ASP A 173 -2.19 -0.53 20.38
N TYR A 174 -2.66 0.23 21.39
CA TYR A 174 -1.96 0.36 22.70
C TYR A 174 -2.59 -0.47 23.83
N ASN A 175 -3.74 -1.12 23.61
CA ASN A 175 -4.31 -2.01 24.62
C ASN A 175 -3.51 -3.30 24.73
N ILE A 176 -3.08 -3.66 25.93
CA ILE A 176 -2.22 -4.85 26.15
C ILE A 176 -2.91 -6.16 25.77
N LYS A 177 -4.23 -6.27 25.98
CA LYS A 177 -5.00 -7.49 25.62
C LYS A 177 -5.04 -7.66 24.09
N VAL A 178 -5.24 -6.56 23.36
CA VAL A 178 -5.20 -6.54 21.89
C VAL A 178 -3.79 -6.88 21.42
N GLN A 179 -2.75 -6.24 21.98
CA GLN A 179 -1.34 -6.51 21.64
C GLN A 179 -0.95 -7.98 21.86
N GLN A 180 -1.43 -8.60 22.97
CA GLN A 180 -1.22 -10.02 23.24
C GLN A 180 -1.90 -10.89 22.18
N ALA A 181 -3.14 -10.61 21.82
CA ALA A 181 -3.90 -11.36 20.82
C ALA A 181 -3.24 -11.32 19.43
N ILE A 182 -2.67 -10.16 19.05
CA ILE A 182 -1.98 -10.00 17.77
C ILE A 182 -0.49 -10.37 17.82
N HIS A 183 0.00 -10.89 18.93
CA HIS A 183 1.41 -11.24 19.17
C HIS A 183 2.38 -10.08 18.89
N ARG A 184 2.00 -8.85 19.30
CA ARG A 184 2.82 -7.66 19.11
C ARG A 184 2.77 -6.77 20.34
N ILE A 185 3.59 -7.11 21.33
CA ILE A 185 3.75 -6.28 22.53
C ILE A 185 4.63 -5.09 22.19
N GLN A 186 4.07 -3.89 22.31
CA GLN A 186 4.73 -2.65 21.91
C GLN A 186 4.35 -1.52 22.86
N PRO A 187 5.17 -1.21 23.86
CA PRO A 187 4.90 -0.12 24.79
C PRO A 187 4.85 1.24 24.08
N PHE A 188 3.96 2.11 24.55
CA PHE A 188 3.85 3.49 24.07
C PHE A 188 5.19 4.23 24.07
N GLU A 189 6.00 4.02 25.10
CA GLU A 189 7.32 4.66 25.25
C GLU A 189 8.27 4.33 24.10
N ASN A 190 8.19 3.12 23.52
CA ASN A 190 9.00 2.76 22.35
C ASN A 190 8.56 3.53 21.11
N VAL A 191 7.25 3.71 20.91
CA VAL A 191 6.71 4.52 19.80
C VAL A 191 7.07 5.98 19.98
N LYS A 192 6.92 6.51 21.19
CA LYS A 192 7.32 7.89 21.55
C LYS A 192 8.79 8.12 21.24
N ARG A 193 9.67 7.27 21.77
CA ARG A 193 11.13 7.34 21.56
C ARG A 193 11.49 7.43 20.08
N VAL A 194 11.00 6.52 19.23
CA VAL A 194 11.39 6.51 17.80
C VAL A 194 10.77 7.67 17.03
N THR A 195 9.56 8.12 17.41
CA THR A 195 8.91 9.29 16.82
C THR A 195 9.68 10.58 17.12
N GLU A 196 10.10 10.76 18.39
CA GLU A 196 10.88 11.93 18.84
C GLU A 196 12.29 11.91 18.23
N LEU A 197 12.97 10.75 18.18
CA LEU A 197 14.27 10.59 17.53
C LEU A 197 14.19 10.93 16.03
N ALA A 198 13.22 10.41 15.30
CA ALA A 198 13.06 10.72 13.88
C ALA A 198 12.92 12.23 13.65
N ARG A 199 12.14 12.93 14.49
CA ARG A 199 11.99 14.38 14.40
C ARG A 199 13.28 15.12 14.77
N ALA A 200 13.96 14.69 15.83
CA ALA A 200 15.22 15.32 16.26
C ALA A 200 16.31 15.20 15.19
N ILE A 201 16.36 14.10 14.45
CA ILE A 201 17.28 13.89 13.33
C ILE A 201 16.90 14.77 12.13
N GLY A 202 15.60 15.08 11.94
CA GLY A 202 15.15 15.96 10.85
C GLY A 202 14.20 15.33 9.85
N TYR A 203 13.59 14.18 10.16
CA TYR A 203 12.53 13.61 9.30
C TYR A 203 11.36 14.59 9.18
N THR A 204 10.95 14.85 7.95
CA THR A 204 9.90 15.83 7.64
C THR A 204 8.49 15.26 7.69
N SER A 205 8.35 13.93 7.64
CA SER A 205 7.07 13.25 7.78
C SER A 205 7.27 11.94 8.56
N VAL A 206 6.63 11.87 9.73
CA VAL A 206 6.56 10.67 10.57
C VAL A 206 5.13 10.17 10.55
N GLY A 207 4.92 8.94 10.06
CA GLY A 207 3.61 8.28 10.00
C GLY A 207 3.41 7.26 11.12
N HIS A 208 2.16 7.05 11.52
CA HIS A 208 1.76 5.95 12.39
C HIS A 208 0.69 5.10 11.70
N ASP A 209 0.88 3.78 11.75
CA ASP A 209 -0.10 2.82 11.26
C ASP A 209 -0.89 2.28 12.46
N ILE A 210 -2.20 2.51 12.46
CA ILE A 210 -3.15 2.10 13.49
C ILE A 210 -4.17 1.17 12.86
N ILE A 211 -4.60 0.13 13.57
CA ILE A 211 -5.57 -0.84 13.06
C ILE A 211 -6.81 -0.83 13.95
N PHE A 212 -7.98 -0.72 13.33
CA PHE A 212 -9.26 -0.98 13.99
C PHE A 212 -9.87 -2.31 13.55
N GLY A 213 -10.73 -2.86 14.36
CA GLY A 213 -11.35 -4.17 14.12
C GLY A 213 -10.47 -5.36 14.49
N LEU A 214 -9.44 -5.15 15.32
CA LEU A 214 -8.58 -6.21 15.83
C LEU A 214 -9.31 -7.14 16.83
N PRO A 215 -8.84 -8.37 17.05
CA PRO A 215 -9.42 -9.26 18.07
C PRO A 215 -9.44 -8.61 19.45
N PHE A 216 -10.56 -8.74 20.14
CA PHE A 216 -10.86 -8.16 21.47
C PHE A 216 -10.84 -6.64 21.56
N GLN A 217 -10.63 -5.93 20.45
CA GLN A 217 -10.58 -4.49 20.42
C GLN A 217 -11.99 -3.91 20.57
N THR A 218 -12.15 -2.97 21.50
CA THR A 218 -13.37 -2.21 21.74
C THR A 218 -13.28 -0.80 21.16
N GLU A 219 -14.39 -0.07 21.13
CA GLU A 219 -14.41 1.34 20.75
C GLU A 219 -13.56 2.20 21.71
N GLU A 220 -13.61 1.89 23.02
CA GLU A 220 -12.78 2.57 24.02
C GLU A 220 -11.28 2.38 23.77
N ASP A 221 -10.86 1.20 23.29
CA ASP A 221 -9.47 0.95 22.91
C ASP A 221 -9.04 1.83 21.75
N VAL A 222 -9.92 2.02 20.76
CA VAL A 222 -9.65 2.95 19.63
C VAL A 222 -9.54 4.38 20.14
N VAL A 223 -10.44 4.84 21.02
CA VAL A 223 -10.38 6.17 21.64
C VAL A 223 -9.03 6.37 22.36
N ASN A 224 -8.63 5.38 23.17
CA ASN A 224 -7.38 5.44 23.94
C ASN A 224 -6.15 5.44 23.01
N THR A 225 -6.16 4.61 21.96
CA THR A 225 -5.06 4.50 21.00
C THR A 225 -4.90 5.81 20.21
N ILE A 226 -5.99 6.40 19.74
CA ILE A 226 -5.95 7.70 19.08
C ILE A 226 -5.56 8.82 20.06
N GLY A 227 -6.03 8.79 21.30
CA GLY A 227 -5.64 9.73 22.34
C GLY A 227 -4.11 9.77 22.51
N LYS A 228 -3.46 8.63 22.70
CA LYS A 228 -2.00 8.52 22.78
C LYS A 228 -1.30 8.92 21.49
N THR A 229 -1.87 8.58 20.33
CA THR A 229 -1.32 8.98 19.03
C THR A 229 -1.35 10.51 18.88
N LYS A 230 -2.40 11.17 19.34
CA LYS A 230 -2.50 12.65 19.36
C LYS A 230 -1.42 13.30 20.22
N GLU A 231 -0.96 12.68 21.30
CA GLU A 231 0.17 13.21 22.09
C GLU A 231 1.45 13.32 21.25
N LEU A 232 1.64 12.41 20.31
CA LEU A 232 2.81 12.35 19.42
C LEU A 232 2.63 13.14 18.12
N MET A 233 1.39 13.47 17.74
CA MET A 233 1.05 14.23 16.53
C MET A 233 1.83 13.79 15.29
N PRO A 234 1.76 12.52 14.84
CA PRO A 234 2.41 12.10 13.59
C PRO A 234 1.88 12.93 12.41
N ASP A 235 2.66 13.05 11.33
CA ASP A 235 2.29 13.84 10.15
C ASP A 235 1.26 13.12 9.29
N ARG A 236 1.31 11.78 9.28
CA ARG A 236 0.35 10.88 8.59
C ARG A 236 -0.15 9.82 9.55
N ILE A 237 -1.37 9.39 9.34
CA ILE A 237 -1.95 8.23 10.01
C ILE A 237 -2.60 7.34 8.96
N ALA A 238 -2.19 6.06 8.95
CA ALA A 238 -2.90 5.03 8.25
C ALA A 238 -3.78 4.30 9.28
N PHE A 239 -5.09 4.53 9.23
CA PHE A 239 -6.07 3.95 10.13
C PHE A 239 -6.79 2.79 9.45
N TYR A 240 -6.10 1.63 9.39
CA TYR A 240 -6.51 0.48 8.62
C TYR A 240 -7.60 -0.34 9.29
N SER A 241 -8.58 -0.76 8.48
CA SER A 241 -9.49 -1.85 8.85
C SER A 241 -8.73 -3.18 8.87
N TYR A 242 -8.82 -3.91 9.98
CA TYR A 242 -8.30 -5.29 10.04
C TYR A 242 -8.97 -6.15 8.96
N ALA A 243 -8.16 -6.75 8.11
CA ALA A 243 -8.60 -7.66 7.06
C ALA A 243 -8.50 -9.11 7.58
N HIS A 244 -9.62 -9.70 7.97
CA HIS A 244 -9.68 -11.10 8.38
C HIS A 244 -9.73 -12.00 7.14
N VAL A 245 -8.67 -12.78 6.92
CA VAL A 245 -8.47 -13.66 5.75
C VAL A 245 -7.78 -14.97 6.16
N PRO A 246 -8.36 -15.74 7.10
CA PRO A 246 -7.72 -16.91 7.71
C PRO A 246 -7.46 -18.05 6.71
N TRP A 247 -8.14 -18.05 5.56
CA TRP A 247 -7.95 -19.02 4.47
C TRP A 247 -6.65 -18.83 3.69
N ILE A 248 -5.98 -17.68 3.81
CA ILE A 248 -4.70 -17.44 3.13
C ILE A 248 -3.59 -18.16 3.87
N LYS A 249 -2.93 -19.11 3.19
CA LYS A 249 -1.78 -19.84 3.76
C LYS A 249 -0.62 -18.89 4.12
N GLY A 250 -0.02 -19.10 5.29
CA GLY A 250 1.16 -18.35 5.73
C GLY A 250 0.85 -17.06 6.49
N ASN A 251 -0.42 -16.62 6.55
CA ASN A 251 -0.80 -15.61 7.52
C ASN A 251 -0.87 -16.22 8.93
N GLY A 252 -0.70 -15.40 9.95
CA GLY A 252 -0.76 -15.83 11.36
C GLY A 252 -2.17 -15.78 11.97
N GLN A 253 -3.22 -15.56 11.18
CA GLN A 253 -4.59 -15.26 11.63
C GLN A 253 -5.34 -16.49 12.17
N ARG A 254 -4.75 -17.20 13.13
CA ARG A 254 -5.31 -18.44 13.72
C ARG A 254 -5.24 -18.47 15.25
N GLY A 255 -4.76 -17.44 15.88
CA GLY A 255 -4.57 -17.35 17.33
C GLY A 255 -5.80 -16.89 18.12
N TYR A 256 -6.93 -16.62 17.44
CA TYR A 256 -8.21 -16.19 17.98
C TYR A 256 -9.36 -16.73 17.12
N LYS A 257 -10.56 -16.65 17.61
CA LYS A 257 -11.78 -17.10 16.92
C LYS A 257 -12.50 -15.93 16.27
N ASP A 258 -13.42 -16.21 15.36
CA ASP A 258 -14.26 -15.20 14.72
C ASP A 258 -15.11 -14.42 15.75
N GLU A 259 -15.50 -15.08 16.84
CA GLU A 259 -16.25 -14.49 17.96
C GLU A 259 -15.45 -13.42 18.74
N ASP A 260 -14.13 -13.46 18.65
CA ASP A 260 -13.22 -12.49 19.28
C ASP A 260 -13.09 -11.19 18.47
N LEU A 261 -13.61 -11.18 17.24
CA LEU A 261 -13.60 -10.02 16.34
C LEU A 261 -14.83 -9.14 16.58
N PRO A 262 -14.71 -7.81 16.47
CA PRO A 262 -15.88 -6.95 16.53
C PRO A 262 -16.83 -7.23 15.35
N SER A 263 -18.13 -7.15 15.59
CA SER A 263 -19.15 -7.23 14.54
C SER A 263 -18.94 -6.13 13.48
N GLY A 264 -19.54 -6.28 12.29
CA GLY A 264 -19.46 -5.26 11.24
C GLY A 264 -19.92 -3.88 11.73
N ASP A 265 -20.99 -3.83 12.52
CA ASP A 265 -21.51 -2.59 13.11
C ASP A 265 -20.54 -1.98 14.13
N SER A 266 -20.02 -2.81 15.04
CA SER A 266 -19.03 -2.37 16.02
C SER A 266 -17.76 -1.86 15.33
N LYS A 267 -17.30 -2.58 14.32
CA LYS A 267 -16.13 -2.18 13.51
C LYS A 267 -16.37 -0.84 12.79
N ARG A 268 -17.61 -0.63 12.30
CA ARG A 268 -17.96 0.65 11.68
C ARG A 268 -17.98 1.78 12.70
N HIS A 269 -18.53 1.58 13.90
CA HIS A 269 -18.47 2.56 14.97
C HIS A 269 -17.03 2.90 15.35
N GLN A 270 -16.16 1.90 15.49
CA GLN A 270 -14.72 2.13 15.73
C GLN A 270 -14.10 3.05 14.69
N TYR A 271 -14.43 2.87 13.40
CA TYR A 271 -13.95 3.76 12.34
C TYR A 271 -14.50 5.18 12.47
N GLU A 272 -15.82 5.33 12.63
CA GLU A 272 -16.44 6.66 12.70
C GLU A 272 -15.93 7.45 13.93
N THR A 273 -15.85 6.80 15.08
CA THR A 273 -15.28 7.41 16.31
C THR A 273 -13.81 7.78 16.10
N GLY A 274 -13.02 6.88 15.52
CA GLY A 274 -11.62 7.15 15.25
C GLY A 274 -11.43 8.29 14.24
N LYS A 275 -12.18 8.31 13.16
CA LYS A 275 -12.19 9.40 12.17
C LYS A 275 -12.54 10.73 12.80
N GLN A 276 -13.62 10.80 13.58
CA GLN A 276 -14.02 12.03 14.27
C GLN A 276 -12.90 12.57 15.17
N LEU A 277 -12.29 11.71 15.98
CA LEU A 277 -11.19 12.09 16.88
C LEU A 277 -9.95 12.59 16.13
N LEU A 278 -9.66 12.02 14.96
CA LEU A 278 -8.56 12.47 14.11
C LEU A 278 -8.87 13.81 13.46
N GLU A 279 -10.09 14.01 12.96
CA GLU A 279 -10.54 15.29 12.38
C GLU A 279 -10.52 16.42 13.43
N GLU A 280 -11.00 16.15 14.66
CA GLU A 280 -10.91 17.09 15.80
C GLU A 280 -9.45 17.43 16.16
N ALA A 281 -8.50 16.52 15.92
CA ALA A 281 -7.07 16.75 16.09
C ALA A 281 -6.41 17.51 14.92
N GLY A 282 -7.18 17.87 13.88
CA GLY A 282 -6.71 18.63 12.73
C GLY A 282 -6.19 17.80 11.56
N TYR A 283 -6.38 16.47 11.58
CA TYR A 283 -6.10 15.64 10.42
C TYR A 283 -7.21 15.74 9.38
N ILE A 284 -6.83 15.60 8.12
CA ILE A 284 -7.75 15.54 6.99
C ILE A 284 -7.71 14.13 6.41
N GLU A 285 -8.86 13.53 6.16
CA GLU A 285 -8.96 12.28 5.41
C GLU A 285 -8.53 12.52 3.96
N ILE A 286 -7.48 11.83 3.55
CA ILE A 286 -6.91 11.94 2.20
C ILE A 286 -7.65 11.02 1.23
N GLY A 287 -7.96 9.85 1.69
CA GLY A 287 -8.65 8.80 0.98
C GLY A 287 -8.78 7.59 1.88
N MET A 288 -9.21 6.48 1.34
CA MET A 288 -9.47 5.27 2.10
C MET A 288 -8.38 4.99 3.15
N ASP A 289 -8.77 5.02 4.41
CA ASP A 289 -7.94 4.68 5.59
C ASP A 289 -6.74 5.61 5.86
N HIS A 290 -6.55 6.71 5.11
CA HIS A 290 -5.38 7.58 5.25
C HIS A 290 -5.76 9.00 5.68
N PHE A 291 -5.04 9.50 6.67
CA PHE A 291 -5.20 10.84 7.23
C PHE A 291 -3.85 11.55 7.23
N ALA A 292 -3.86 12.86 7.00
CA ALA A 292 -2.66 13.68 7.03
C ALA A 292 -2.91 15.08 7.61
N LEU A 293 -1.89 15.66 8.20
CA LEU A 293 -1.89 17.08 8.57
C LEU A 293 -1.76 17.94 7.31
N LYS A 294 -2.29 19.16 7.34
CA LYS A 294 -2.25 20.10 6.19
C LYS A 294 -0.84 20.45 5.69
N LYS A 295 0.18 20.30 6.52
CA LYS A 295 1.59 20.53 6.14
C LYS A 295 2.19 19.39 5.32
N ASP A 296 1.61 18.19 5.39
CA ASP A 296 2.14 16.99 4.73
C ASP A 296 1.94 17.01 3.22
N ALA A 297 2.85 16.33 2.50
CA ALA A 297 2.84 16.25 1.04
C ALA A 297 1.59 15.55 0.48
N LEU A 298 1.01 14.57 1.19
CA LEU A 298 -0.23 13.91 0.75
C LEU A 298 -1.41 14.89 0.71
N TYR A 299 -1.56 15.73 1.73
CA TYR A 299 -2.62 16.75 1.72
C TYR A 299 -2.43 17.74 0.57
N LYS A 300 -1.20 18.21 0.36
CA LYS A 300 -0.87 19.12 -0.75
C LYS A 300 -1.15 18.48 -2.11
N ALA A 301 -0.79 17.20 -2.28
CA ALA A 301 -1.08 16.45 -3.50
C ALA A 301 -2.58 16.30 -3.75
N MET A 302 -3.37 16.02 -2.71
CA MET A 302 -4.84 15.98 -2.80
C MET A 302 -5.41 17.34 -3.24
N GLN A 303 -4.95 18.46 -2.64
CA GLN A 303 -5.41 19.80 -3.01
C GLN A 303 -5.04 20.21 -4.44
N ASN A 304 -3.92 19.70 -4.96
CA ASN A 304 -3.42 20.00 -6.29
C ASN A 304 -3.89 18.98 -7.36
N ASN A 305 -4.74 18.01 -7.00
CA ASN A 305 -5.17 16.90 -7.87
C ASN A 305 -3.99 16.09 -8.46
N THR A 306 -2.89 15.97 -7.69
CA THR A 306 -1.70 15.18 -8.06
C THR A 306 -1.57 13.91 -7.23
N LEU A 307 -2.55 13.63 -6.35
CA LEU A 307 -2.55 12.42 -5.55
C LEU A 307 -2.57 11.19 -6.46
N HIS A 308 -1.71 10.22 -6.15
CA HIS A 308 -1.65 8.95 -6.86
C HIS A 308 -1.79 7.78 -5.89
N ARG A 309 -2.19 6.63 -6.41
CA ARG A 309 -2.32 5.39 -5.65
C ARG A 309 -1.72 4.22 -6.40
N ASN A 310 -0.85 3.47 -5.72
CA ASN A 310 -0.21 2.26 -6.23
C ASN A 310 -0.14 1.19 -5.12
N PHE A 311 0.68 0.15 -5.29
CA PHE A 311 0.85 -0.91 -4.29
C PHE A 311 1.45 -0.45 -2.95
N MET A 312 2.14 0.67 -2.92
CA MET A 312 2.68 1.28 -1.69
C MET A 312 1.62 2.12 -0.94
N GLY A 313 0.43 2.30 -1.51
CA GLY A 313 -0.64 3.11 -0.95
C GLY A 313 -0.81 4.46 -1.68
N TYR A 314 -1.27 5.50 -0.95
CA TYR A 314 -1.32 6.86 -1.48
C TYR A 314 0.05 7.50 -1.47
N THR A 315 0.40 8.15 -2.58
CA THR A 315 1.67 8.88 -2.75
C THR A 315 1.43 10.25 -3.38
N ALA A 316 2.29 11.21 -3.06
CA ALA A 316 2.31 12.51 -3.70
C ALA A 316 3.07 12.49 -5.04
N SER A 317 3.82 11.43 -5.31
CA SER A 317 4.61 11.24 -6.52
C SER A 317 3.88 10.33 -7.49
N LYS A 318 3.73 10.77 -8.74
CA LYS A 318 3.22 9.94 -9.83
C LYS A 318 4.38 9.53 -10.72
N THR A 319 4.57 8.23 -10.90
CA THR A 319 5.51 7.66 -11.86
C THR A 319 4.81 6.58 -12.69
N GLN A 320 5.13 6.49 -13.97
CA GLN A 320 4.58 5.45 -14.84
C GLN A 320 5.25 4.08 -14.65
N ALA A 321 6.43 4.07 -14.05
CA ALA A 321 7.17 2.84 -13.78
C ALA A 321 7.52 2.73 -12.30
N MET A 322 7.07 1.65 -11.67
CA MET A 322 7.48 1.23 -10.34
C MET A 322 8.10 -0.17 -10.43
N ILE A 323 9.33 -0.32 -10.00
CA ILE A 323 10.03 -1.61 -9.97
C ILE A 323 10.10 -2.09 -8.52
N GLY A 324 9.52 -3.26 -8.27
CA GLY A 324 9.63 -3.95 -7.00
C GLY A 324 10.78 -4.96 -7.03
N LEU A 325 11.73 -4.82 -6.11
CA LEU A 325 12.85 -5.73 -5.92
C LEU A 325 12.63 -6.62 -4.69
N GLY A 326 13.09 -7.85 -4.79
CA GLY A 326 13.01 -8.84 -3.71
C GLY A 326 11.82 -9.79 -3.84
N VAL A 327 11.78 -10.78 -2.95
CA VAL A 327 10.73 -11.82 -2.97
C VAL A 327 9.34 -11.21 -2.86
N SER A 328 8.38 -11.75 -3.62
CA SER A 328 6.97 -11.35 -3.58
C SER A 328 6.67 -9.89 -3.97
N SER A 329 7.71 -9.07 -4.26
CA SER A 329 7.52 -7.68 -4.65
C SER A 329 6.68 -7.56 -5.91
N ILE A 330 5.98 -6.44 -6.03
CA ILE A 330 5.13 -6.14 -7.18
C ILE A 330 5.73 -4.96 -7.93
N SER A 331 5.75 -5.08 -9.24
CA SER A 331 6.13 -4.03 -10.17
C SER A 331 4.93 -3.58 -10.99
N ASP A 332 4.89 -2.29 -11.34
CA ASP A 332 3.84 -1.64 -12.11
C ASP A 332 4.49 -0.79 -13.21
N SER A 333 4.15 -1.07 -14.46
CA SER A 333 4.72 -0.38 -15.62
C SER A 333 3.69 0.49 -16.37
N TRP A 334 2.61 0.92 -15.75
CA TRP A 334 1.44 1.52 -16.40
C TRP A 334 0.73 0.56 -17.38
N TYR A 335 1.48 -0.18 -18.20
CA TYR A 335 0.98 -1.11 -19.21
C TYR A 335 0.93 -2.57 -18.73
N GLY A 336 1.36 -2.85 -17.51
CA GLY A 336 1.38 -4.20 -16.98
C GLY A 336 1.85 -4.27 -15.54
N PHE A 337 1.50 -5.36 -14.92
CA PHE A 337 1.92 -5.71 -13.56
C PHE A 337 2.73 -7.00 -13.58
N ALA A 338 3.69 -7.09 -12.67
CA ALA A 338 4.44 -8.31 -12.43
C ALA A 338 4.68 -8.54 -10.94
N GLN A 339 4.75 -9.80 -10.54
CA GLN A 339 5.08 -10.18 -9.17
C GLN A 339 6.22 -11.18 -9.15
N ASN A 340 7.20 -10.92 -8.29
CA ASN A 340 8.33 -11.80 -8.04
C ASN A 340 7.90 -13.08 -7.32
N VAL A 341 8.68 -14.14 -7.49
CA VAL A 341 8.52 -15.40 -6.76
C VAL A 341 8.51 -15.19 -5.26
N LYS A 342 7.83 -16.11 -4.54
CA LYS A 342 7.61 -15.98 -3.09
C LYS A 342 8.63 -16.74 -2.24
N SER A 343 9.32 -17.76 -2.80
CA SER A 343 10.38 -18.48 -2.10
C SER A 343 11.69 -17.70 -2.19
N ILE A 344 12.37 -17.51 -1.06
CA ILE A 344 13.70 -16.88 -1.01
C ILE A 344 14.72 -17.73 -1.75
N GLU A 345 14.62 -19.04 -1.61
CA GLU A 345 15.50 -20.01 -2.25
C GLU A 345 15.38 -19.97 -3.79
N GLU A 346 14.14 -19.92 -4.28
CA GLU A 346 13.84 -19.77 -5.70
C GLU A 346 14.29 -18.40 -6.23
N TYR A 347 14.07 -17.35 -5.45
CA TYR A 347 14.52 -15.99 -5.76
C TYR A 347 16.03 -15.94 -5.97
N TYR A 348 16.82 -16.49 -5.03
CA TYR A 348 18.27 -16.58 -5.17
C TYR A 348 18.68 -17.36 -6.42
N HIS A 349 18.05 -18.53 -6.61
CA HIS A 349 18.35 -19.36 -7.79
C HIS A 349 18.14 -18.60 -9.10
N LEU A 350 17.02 -17.91 -9.27
CA LEU A 350 16.73 -17.17 -10.49
C LEU A 350 17.71 -16.01 -10.70
N VAL A 351 17.93 -15.19 -9.69
CA VAL A 351 18.81 -14.02 -9.75
C VAL A 351 20.27 -14.42 -10.00
N ASP A 352 20.76 -15.50 -9.35
CA ASP A 352 22.10 -16.02 -9.54
C ASP A 352 22.34 -16.57 -10.96
N ASN A 353 21.27 -17.02 -11.62
CA ASN A 353 21.30 -17.46 -13.02
C ASN A 353 21.01 -16.34 -14.04
N GLY A 354 20.95 -15.08 -13.59
CA GLY A 354 20.72 -13.93 -14.49
C GLY A 354 19.27 -13.81 -14.98
N ILE A 355 18.31 -14.36 -14.24
CA ILE A 355 16.88 -14.36 -14.59
C ILE A 355 16.12 -13.38 -13.68
N ILE A 356 15.37 -12.46 -14.27
CA ILE A 356 14.44 -11.59 -13.51
C ILE A 356 13.39 -12.48 -12.82
N PRO A 357 13.24 -12.40 -11.48
CA PRO A 357 12.55 -13.44 -10.70
C PRO A 357 11.01 -13.32 -10.69
N VAL A 358 10.42 -12.90 -11.79
CA VAL A 358 8.97 -12.74 -11.96
C VAL A 358 8.31 -14.07 -12.31
N TYR A 359 7.19 -14.39 -11.65
CA TYR A 359 6.47 -15.65 -11.89
C TYR A 359 5.04 -15.46 -12.40
N ARG A 360 4.43 -14.30 -12.20
CA ARG A 360 3.09 -13.97 -12.68
C ARG A 360 2.90 -12.48 -12.91
N GLY A 361 1.85 -12.13 -13.62
CA GLY A 361 1.49 -10.74 -13.84
C GLY A 361 0.26 -10.61 -14.74
N HIS A 362 0.08 -9.39 -15.24
CA HIS A 362 -0.98 -9.07 -16.19
C HIS A 362 -0.50 -7.95 -17.12
N ILE A 363 -0.64 -8.15 -18.41
CA ILE A 363 -0.38 -7.11 -19.41
C ILE A 363 -1.72 -6.48 -19.76
N LEU A 364 -1.83 -5.16 -19.59
CA LEU A 364 -3.07 -4.43 -19.76
C LEU A 364 -3.38 -4.23 -21.24
N ASN A 365 -4.62 -4.54 -21.61
CA ASN A 365 -5.20 -4.13 -22.89
C ASN A 365 -5.80 -2.71 -22.79
N THR A 366 -6.40 -2.21 -23.87
CA THR A 366 -6.98 -0.85 -23.90
C THR A 366 -8.13 -0.70 -22.91
N GLU A 367 -9.01 -1.69 -22.78
CA GLU A 367 -10.11 -1.70 -21.81
C GLU A 367 -9.58 -1.63 -20.38
N ASP A 368 -8.58 -2.46 -20.07
CA ASP A 368 -7.95 -2.46 -18.73
C ASP A 368 -7.37 -1.07 -18.37
N LEU A 369 -6.72 -0.40 -19.33
CA LEU A 369 -6.13 0.92 -19.12
C LEU A 369 -7.19 1.98 -18.83
N ILE A 370 -8.31 1.96 -19.57
CA ILE A 370 -9.43 2.88 -19.38
C ILE A 370 -10.07 2.66 -18.00
N ILE A 371 -10.37 1.42 -17.65
CA ILE A 371 -10.97 1.09 -16.36
C ILE A 371 -10.00 1.43 -15.21
N ARG A 372 -8.72 1.13 -15.36
CA ARG A 372 -7.68 1.53 -14.41
C ARG A 372 -7.71 3.03 -14.14
N GLN A 373 -7.83 3.85 -15.18
CA GLN A 373 -7.89 5.29 -15.03
C GLN A 373 -9.16 5.74 -14.28
N HIS A 374 -10.32 5.17 -14.58
CA HIS A 374 -11.56 5.47 -13.83
C HIS A 374 -11.44 5.12 -12.35
N ILE A 375 -10.90 3.93 -12.04
CA ILE A 375 -10.70 3.49 -10.66
C ILE A 375 -9.70 4.40 -9.93
N LEU A 376 -8.60 4.79 -10.57
CA LEU A 376 -7.63 5.72 -9.99
C LEU A 376 -8.25 7.10 -9.73
N ASN A 377 -9.03 7.62 -10.66
CA ASN A 377 -9.73 8.90 -10.51
C ASN A 377 -10.68 8.85 -9.29
N LEU A 378 -11.48 7.80 -9.17
CA LEU A 378 -12.39 7.60 -8.04
C LEU A 378 -11.63 7.47 -6.72
N MET A 379 -10.57 6.66 -6.69
CA MET A 379 -9.80 6.42 -5.46
C MET A 379 -9.01 7.65 -5.00
N CYS A 380 -8.54 8.49 -5.91
CA CYS A 380 -7.69 9.64 -5.59
C CYS A 380 -8.45 10.96 -5.51
N ASN A 381 -9.48 11.15 -6.37
CA ASN A 381 -10.17 12.44 -6.52
C ASN A 381 -11.66 12.35 -6.17
N PHE A 382 -12.20 11.16 -5.88
CA PHE A 382 -13.63 10.93 -5.61
C PHE A 382 -14.54 11.33 -6.78
N GLU A 383 -14.00 11.42 -7.98
CA GLU A 383 -14.75 11.71 -9.20
C GLU A 383 -14.13 10.98 -10.38
N THR A 384 -14.91 10.78 -11.43
CA THR A 384 -14.41 10.36 -12.74
C THR A 384 -15.33 10.84 -13.85
N SER A 385 -14.77 11.04 -15.04
CA SER A 385 -15.51 11.53 -16.21
C SER A 385 -15.18 10.74 -17.47
N TRP A 386 -16.12 10.76 -18.44
CA TRP A 386 -15.98 10.25 -19.79
C TRP A 386 -16.30 11.34 -20.82
N LEU A 387 -15.93 12.59 -20.49
CA LEU A 387 -16.00 13.73 -21.40
C LEU A 387 -15.05 13.55 -22.58
N ASN A 388 -13.88 12.96 -22.30
CA ASN A 388 -12.93 12.58 -23.31
C ASN A 388 -13.29 11.19 -23.84
N ASP A 389 -13.36 11.03 -25.16
CA ASP A 389 -13.68 9.75 -25.80
C ASP A 389 -12.65 8.66 -25.50
N ASP A 390 -11.40 9.03 -25.15
CA ASP A 390 -10.35 8.12 -24.72
C ASP A 390 -10.66 7.38 -23.39
N LEU A 391 -11.65 7.85 -22.64
CA LEU A 391 -12.12 7.22 -21.39
C LEU A 391 -13.50 6.54 -21.57
N THR A 392 -13.86 6.14 -22.79
CA THR A 392 -15.06 5.35 -23.09
C THR A 392 -14.70 3.91 -23.42
N PHE A 393 -15.57 2.98 -23.10
CA PHE A 393 -15.48 1.55 -23.42
C PHE A 393 -16.88 0.95 -23.64
N ASP A 394 -16.95 -0.20 -24.27
CA ASP A 394 -18.22 -0.75 -24.75
C ASP A 394 -19.25 -0.95 -23.64
N GLU A 395 -18.87 -1.45 -22.47
CA GLU A 395 -19.76 -1.71 -21.33
C GLU A 395 -19.99 -0.50 -20.40
N LEU A 396 -19.50 0.67 -20.75
CA LEU A 396 -19.73 1.88 -19.95
C LEU A 396 -21.23 2.14 -19.69
N PRO A 397 -22.17 1.95 -20.65
CA PRO A 397 -23.60 2.12 -20.37
C PRO A 397 -24.12 1.23 -19.23
N GLU A 398 -23.68 -0.03 -19.16
CA GLU A 398 -24.05 -0.97 -18.10
C GLU A 398 -23.47 -0.55 -16.74
N VAL A 399 -22.23 -0.03 -16.73
CA VAL A 399 -21.62 0.56 -15.54
C VAL A 399 -22.44 1.74 -15.02
N LEU A 400 -22.86 2.64 -15.91
CA LEU A 400 -23.67 3.79 -15.54
C LEU A 400 -25.05 3.39 -14.96
N ILE A 401 -25.64 2.32 -15.46
CA ILE A 401 -26.89 1.77 -14.89
C ILE A 401 -26.66 1.31 -13.45
N LYS A 402 -25.54 0.63 -13.15
CA LYS A 402 -25.19 0.21 -11.79
C LYS A 402 -24.92 1.40 -10.87
N LEU A 403 -24.25 2.42 -11.37
CA LEU A 403 -23.97 3.64 -10.60
C LEU A 403 -25.24 4.40 -10.18
N LYS A 404 -26.36 4.27 -10.92
CA LYS A 404 -27.66 4.85 -10.53
C LYS A 404 -28.21 4.30 -9.21
N GLU A 405 -27.82 3.08 -8.80
CA GLU A 405 -28.19 2.58 -7.47
C GLU A 405 -27.50 3.37 -6.35
N PHE A 406 -26.22 3.68 -6.53
CA PHE A 406 -25.48 4.51 -5.60
C PHE A 406 -26.01 5.95 -5.56
N GLU A 407 -26.45 6.50 -6.69
CA GLU A 407 -27.10 7.81 -6.74
C GLU A 407 -28.41 7.83 -5.95
N LYS A 408 -29.27 6.82 -6.10
CA LYS A 408 -30.53 6.67 -5.32
C LYS A 408 -30.28 6.61 -3.82
N ASP A 409 -29.14 6.03 -3.40
CA ASP A 409 -28.73 5.96 -2.00
C ASP A 409 -28.02 7.24 -1.52
N GLY A 410 -27.82 8.22 -2.42
CA GLY A 410 -27.17 9.51 -2.13
C GLY A 410 -25.66 9.40 -1.94
N LEU A 411 -25.01 8.38 -2.53
CA LEU A 411 -23.59 8.12 -2.41
C LEU A 411 -22.75 8.76 -3.52
N LEU A 412 -23.40 9.10 -4.63
CA LEU A 412 -22.80 9.84 -5.75
C LEU A 412 -23.84 10.72 -6.43
N GLU A 413 -23.35 11.64 -7.24
CA GLU A 413 -24.15 12.53 -8.09
C GLU A 413 -23.67 12.44 -9.53
N PHE A 414 -24.63 12.40 -10.49
CA PHE A 414 -24.33 12.49 -11.92
C PHE A 414 -24.26 13.93 -12.37
N GLY A 415 -23.16 14.28 -13.03
CA GLY A 415 -23.04 15.49 -13.84
C GLY A 415 -23.15 15.20 -15.34
N SER A 416 -22.75 16.15 -16.17
CA SER A 416 -22.66 15.95 -17.63
C SER A 416 -21.45 15.08 -17.96
N LYS A 417 -21.66 13.81 -18.27
CA LYS A 417 -20.61 12.82 -18.56
C LYS A 417 -19.58 12.66 -17.43
N GLN A 418 -20.00 12.76 -16.17
CA GLN A 418 -19.16 12.56 -14.99
C GLN A 418 -19.97 12.06 -13.80
N VAL A 419 -19.32 11.50 -12.82
CA VAL A 419 -19.85 11.19 -11.49
C VAL A 419 -18.95 11.76 -10.43
N LEU A 420 -19.58 12.31 -9.35
CA LEU A 420 -18.92 12.80 -8.15
C LEU A 420 -19.41 11.98 -6.96
N VAL A 421 -18.47 11.53 -6.14
CA VAL A 421 -18.78 10.80 -4.90
C VAL A 421 -19.09 11.82 -3.81
N THR A 422 -20.24 11.68 -3.16
CA THR A 422 -20.64 12.57 -2.06
C THR A 422 -19.83 12.26 -0.79
N GLU A 423 -19.84 13.16 0.21
CA GLU A 423 -19.24 12.88 1.53
C GLU A 423 -19.81 11.59 2.14
N LYS A 424 -21.12 11.33 1.94
CA LYS A 424 -21.77 10.10 2.38
C LYS A 424 -21.28 8.88 1.61
N GLY A 425 -20.82 9.06 0.37
CA GLY A 425 -20.34 8.01 -0.52
C GLY A 425 -18.88 7.62 -0.32
N LYS A 426 -18.05 8.50 0.22
CA LYS A 426 -16.60 8.24 0.42
C LYS A 426 -16.31 6.92 1.14
N PRO A 427 -16.99 6.54 2.22
CA PRO A 427 -16.80 5.25 2.86
C PRO A 427 -17.11 4.03 1.99
N PHE A 428 -17.89 4.22 0.93
CA PHE A 428 -18.29 3.19 -0.04
C PHE A 428 -17.50 3.26 -1.35
N ILE A 429 -16.38 3.99 -1.38
CA ILE A 429 -15.61 4.18 -2.61
C ILE A 429 -15.19 2.86 -3.26
N ARG A 430 -14.85 1.83 -2.47
CA ARG A 430 -14.54 0.50 -2.98
C ARG A 430 -15.72 -0.11 -3.74
N ASN A 431 -16.93 0.01 -3.20
CA ASN A 431 -18.15 -0.49 -3.83
C ASN A 431 -18.45 0.25 -5.14
N ILE A 432 -18.25 1.58 -5.18
CA ILE A 432 -18.40 2.39 -6.37
C ILE A 432 -17.39 1.95 -7.45
N CYS A 433 -16.12 1.75 -7.07
CA CYS A 433 -15.09 1.22 -7.98
C CYS A 433 -15.43 -0.19 -8.51
N MET A 434 -16.09 -1.04 -7.72
CA MET A 434 -16.54 -2.37 -8.17
C MET A 434 -17.54 -2.30 -9.35
N ALA A 435 -18.25 -1.19 -9.52
CA ALA A 435 -19.12 -1.00 -10.69
C ALA A 435 -18.33 -0.95 -12.00
N PHE A 436 -17.09 -0.42 -11.96
CA PHE A 436 -16.17 -0.38 -13.09
C PHE A 436 -15.33 -1.66 -13.25
N ASP A 437 -15.25 -2.54 -12.24
CA ASP A 437 -14.42 -3.74 -12.28
C ASP A 437 -15.07 -4.85 -13.11
N LEU A 438 -14.89 -4.79 -14.44
CA LEU A 438 -15.46 -5.76 -15.36
C LEU A 438 -14.89 -7.18 -15.15
N LEU A 439 -13.64 -7.31 -14.73
CA LEU A 439 -13.06 -8.63 -14.47
C LEU A 439 -13.69 -9.30 -13.26
N LEU A 440 -13.94 -8.57 -12.18
CA LEU A 440 -14.68 -9.05 -11.02
C LEU A 440 -16.10 -9.49 -11.41
N GLN A 441 -16.74 -8.77 -12.32
CA GLN A 441 -18.10 -9.05 -12.79
C GLN A 441 -18.16 -10.27 -13.73
N ARG A 442 -17.20 -10.37 -14.67
CA ARG A 442 -17.11 -11.46 -15.66
C ARG A 442 -16.64 -12.78 -15.04
N LYS A 443 -15.74 -12.70 -14.04
CA LYS A 443 -15.11 -13.84 -13.36
C LYS A 443 -15.52 -13.86 -11.90
N LYS A 444 -16.84 -14.01 -11.61
CA LYS A 444 -17.30 -14.13 -10.21
C LYS A 444 -16.53 -15.23 -9.50
N PRO A 445 -15.82 -14.94 -8.41
CA PRO A 445 -15.07 -15.95 -7.71
C PRO A 445 -16.00 -16.94 -6.99
N ASP A 446 -15.75 -18.23 -7.12
CA ASP A 446 -16.48 -19.29 -6.42
C ASP A 446 -16.17 -19.31 -4.91
N THR A 447 -15.08 -18.68 -4.50
CA THR A 447 -14.64 -18.56 -3.11
C THR A 447 -14.35 -17.10 -2.76
N GLN A 448 -14.38 -16.77 -1.48
CA GLN A 448 -14.06 -15.41 -1.04
C GLN A 448 -12.56 -15.09 -1.28
N LEU A 449 -12.29 -14.16 -2.18
CA LEU A 449 -10.93 -13.71 -2.51
C LEU A 449 -10.51 -12.45 -1.75
N PHE A 450 -11.47 -11.63 -1.33
CA PHE A 450 -11.22 -10.32 -0.74
C PHE A 450 -11.82 -10.21 0.67
N SER A 451 -11.25 -9.31 1.47
CA SER A 451 -11.87 -8.89 2.73
C SER A 451 -13.15 -8.09 2.47
N MET A 452 -13.98 -7.97 3.50
CA MET A 452 -15.18 -7.14 3.44
C MET A 452 -14.84 -5.67 3.17
N THR A 453 -15.78 -4.96 2.52
CA THR A 453 -15.58 -3.55 2.12
C THR A 453 -15.74 -2.57 3.28
N ILE A 454 -16.39 -3.00 4.35
CA ILE A 454 -16.66 -2.18 5.55
C ILE A 454 -16.06 -2.83 6.77
#